data_c16f8ad6ec6f37d7e58a2ee613022a2b
#
_entry.id   c16f8ad6ec6f37d7e58a2ee613022a2b
#
_cell.length_a   1.000
_cell.length_b   1.000
_cell.length_c   1.000
_cell.angle_alpha   90.00
_cell.angle_beta   90.00
_cell.angle_gamma   90.00
#
_symmetry.space_group_name_H-M   'P 1'
#
loop_
_entity.id
_entity.type
_entity.pdbx_description
1 polymer ?
#
loop_
_entity_poly.entity_id
_entity_poly.type
_entity_poly.pdbx_seq_one_letter_code
_entity_poly.pdbx_strand_id
1 'polypeptide(L)'
;LILFFSFNLFFCQTKAKVIKIKDGDTVVVLLGNNHQETLRLAEVDCPENGQAFGKKAKQFTSSQVFGKTVIFYRISKDRYKRTVAKIFYDDKYLSAEIIKAGLGWWYFKASKDFELKNYEIEAKKTKLGLWSDKNAVSPWDFRKTKRNKNKKEVL
;
A
#
# COMPACT_ATOMS: atom_id res chain seq x y z
N LEU A 1 11.90 -35.84 -27.58
CA LEU A 1 11.01 -35.64 -26.43
C LEU A 1 11.51 -34.43 -25.65
N ILE A 2 10.91 -33.24 -25.86
CA ILE A 2 11.28 -32.01 -25.14
C ILE A 2 10.37 -31.91 -23.92
N LEU A 3 10.93 -32.11 -22.72
CA LEU A 3 10.22 -31.93 -21.47
C LEU A 3 10.14 -30.41 -21.17
N PHE A 4 8.97 -29.81 -21.28
CA PHE A 4 8.71 -28.46 -20.79
C PHE A 4 8.55 -28.52 -19.26
N PHE A 5 9.60 -28.09 -18.52
CA PHE A 5 9.51 -27.82 -17.10
C PHE A 5 8.79 -26.48 -16.91
N SER A 6 7.49 -26.50 -16.65
CA SER A 6 6.77 -25.30 -16.24
C SER A 6 7.17 -24.97 -14.79
N PHE A 7 7.97 -23.93 -14.61
CA PHE A 7 8.33 -23.38 -13.31
C PHE A 7 7.11 -22.65 -12.74
N ASN A 8 6.28 -23.36 -11.98
CA ASN A 8 5.23 -22.73 -11.19
C ASN A 8 5.88 -21.96 -10.04
N LEU A 9 5.97 -20.62 -10.15
CA LEU A 9 6.25 -19.73 -9.03
C LEU A 9 5.06 -19.82 -8.05
N PHE A 10 5.14 -20.74 -7.10
CA PHE A 10 4.23 -20.80 -5.98
C PHE A 10 4.45 -19.56 -5.09
N PHE A 11 3.71 -18.49 -5.34
CA PHE A 11 3.55 -17.45 -4.34
C PHE A 11 2.85 -18.07 -3.13
N CYS A 12 3.61 -18.27 -2.05
CA CYS A 12 3.06 -18.87 -0.83
C CYS A 12 2.00 -17.93 -0.25
N GLN A 13 0.74 -18.36 -0.35
CA GLN A 13 -0.41 -17.70 0.26
C GLN A 13 -0.30 -17.80 1.79
N THR A 14 -0.44 -16.68 2.48
CA THR A 14 -0.41 -16.65 3.94
C THR A 14 -1.69 -16.00 4.47
N LYS A 15 -2.31 -16.60 5.47
CA LYS A 15 -3.45 -16.04 6.22
C LYS A 15 -2.95 -15.44 7.53
N ALA A 16 -3.43 -14.24 7.89
CA ALA A 16 -3.09 -13.61 9.15
C ALA A 16 -4.16 -12.59 9.57
N LYS A 17 -4.28 -12.32 10.87
CA LYS A 17 -5.18 -11.31 11.40
C LYS A 17 -4.50 -9.94 11.42
N VAL A 18 -5.15 -8.91 10.91
CA VAL A 18 -4.65 -7.54 11.01
C VAL A 18 -4.89 -7.00 12.42
N ILE A 19 -3.81 -6.68 13.13
CA ILE A 19 -3.86 -6.24 14.54
C ILE A 19 -3.50 -4.77 14.75
N LYS A 20 -2.91 -4.11 13.73
CA LYS A 20 -2.57 -2.69 13.80
C LYS A 20 -2.48 -2.07 12.41
N ILE A 21 -2.92 -0.83 12.29
CA ILE A 21 -2.72 0.02 11.10
C ILE A 21 -1.70 1.09 11.47
N LYS A 22 -0.54 1.12 10.80
CA LYS A 22 0.49 2.14 11.04
C LYS A 22 0.17 3.42 10.28
N ASP A 23 -0.13 3.28 8.99
CA ASP A 23 -0.55 4.36 8.07
C ASP A 23 -1.44 3.79 6.96
N GLY A 24 -1.73 4.57 5.92
CA GLY A 24 -2.65 4.16 4.84
C GLY A 24 -2.23 2.91 4.08
N ASP A 25 -0.95 2.60 4.04
CA ASP A 25 -0.40 1.49 3.26
C ASP A 25 0.53 0.56 4.05
N THR A 26 0.50 0.66 5.37
CA THR A 26 1.33 -0.19 6.24
C THR A 26 0.51 -0.74 7.40
N VAL A 27 0.42 -2.06 7.48
CA VAL A 27 -0.33 -2.79 8.50
C VAL A 27 0.58 -3.75 9.26
N VAL A 28 0.16 -4.16 10.46
CA VAL A 28 0.78 -5.25 11.22
C VAL A 28 -0.19 -6.40 11.29
N VAL A 29 0.28 -7.58 10.95
CA VAL A 29 -0.49 -8.81 11.01
C VAL A 29 0.06 -9.75 12.09
N LEU A 30 -0.82 -10.56 12.65
CA LEU A 30 -0.50 -11.63 13.59
C LEU A 30 -0.65 -12.97 12.86
N LEU A 31 0.44 -13.70 12.77
CA LEU A 31 0.49 -15.05 12.21
C LEU A 31 0.08 -16.11 13.25
N GLY A 32 -0.26 -17.32 12.80
CA GLY A 32 -0.75 -18.39 13.66
C GLY A 32 0.21 -18.84 14.76
N ASN A 33 1.51 -18.53 14.66
CA ASN A 33 2.55 -18.80 15.67
C ASN A 33 2.80 -17.61 16.62
N ASN A 34 1.85 -16.69 16.76
CA ASN A 34 1.96 -15.44 17.52
C ASN A 34 3.07 -14.47 17.04
N HIS A 35 3.64 -14.72 15.88
CA HIS A 35 4.61 -13.82 15.28
C HIS A 35 3.92 -12.64 14.61
N GLN A 36 4.41 -11.40 14.90
CA GLN A 36 3.93 -10.19 14.25
C GLN A 36 4.79 -9.84 13.05
N GLU A 37 4.15 -9.52 11.93
CA GLU A 37 4.84 -9.10 10.72
C GLU A 37 4.30 -7.75 10.25
N THR A 38 5.20 -6.82 9.89
CA THR A 38 4.81 -5.55 9.29
C THR A 38 4.78 -5.69 7.78
N LEU A 39 3.60 -5.47 7.19
CA LEU A 39 3.37 -5.52 5.75
C LEU A 39 3.23 -4.11 5.19
N ARG A 40 3.99 -3.81 4.14
CA ARG A 40 3.83 -2.64 3.27
C ARG A 40 3.02 -3.07 2.05
N LEU A 41 1.90 -2.42 1.80
CA LEU A 41 1.07 -2.72 0.63
C LEU A 41 1.86 -2.51 -0.66
N ALA A 42 1.81 -3.48 -1.55
CA ALA A 42 2.40 -3.37 -2.87
C ALA A 42 1.61 -2.40 -3.77
N GLU A 43 2.27 -1.78 -4.72
CA GLU A 43 1.68 -1.08 -5.86
C GLU A 43 0.89 0.21 -5.54
N VAL A 44 0.78 0.58 -4.26
CA VAL A 44 0.15 1.83 -3.80
C VAL A 44 1.12 2.60 -2.90
N ASP A 45 1.05 3.93 -2.94
CA ASP A 45 1.76 4.81 -2.00
C ASP A 45 0.75 5.81 -1.43
N CYS A 46 0.50 5.73 -0.13
CA CYS A 46 -0.48 6.58 0.55
C CYS A 46 0.18 7.85 1.12
N PRO A 47 -0.59 8.93 1.29
CA PRO A 47 -0.11 10.10 2.00
C PRO A 47 0.43 9.73 3.38
N GLU A 48 1.58 10.31 3.72
CA GLU A 48 2.30 10.08 4.98
C GLU A 48 1.52 10.61 6.20
N ASN A 49 1.87 10.11 7.39
CA ASN A 49 1.42 10.74 8.63
C ASN A 49 1.88 12.22 8.66
N GLY A 50 0.93 13.15 8.86
CA GLY A 50 1.19 14.60 8.81
C GLY A 50 1.11 15.21 7.40
N GLN A 51 0.91 14.42 6.36
CA GLN A 51 0.53 14.89 5.04
C GLN A 51 -0.99 15.02 4.93
N ALA A 52 -1.46 15.96 4.09
CA ALA A 52 -2.88 16.07 3.76
C ALA A 52 -3.43 14.70 3.30
N PHE A 53 -4.61 14.34 3.77
CA PHE A 53 -5.27 13.04 3.54
C PHE A 53 -4.60 11.80 4.17
N GLY A 54 -3.43 11.89 4.81
CA GLY A 54 -2.78 10.75 5.45
C GLY A 54 -3.65 10.10 6.54
N LYS A 55 -4.30 10.92 7.39
CA LYS A 55 -5.25 10.42 8.39
C LYS A 55 -6.47 9.73 7.76
N LYS A 56 -7.00 10.27 6.66
CA LYS A 56 -8.15 9.67 5.92
C LYS A 56 -7.75 8.33 5.29
N ALA A 57 -6.56 8.25 4.66
CA ALA A 57 -6.05 7.01 4.10
C ALA A 57 -5.90 5.93 5.17
N LYS A 58 -5.31 6.25 6.33
CA LYS A 58 -5.21 5.34 7.47
C LYS A 58 -6.56 4.89 7.99
N GLN A 59 -7.52 5.79 8.14
CA GLN A 59 -8.89 5.46 8.58
C GLN A 59 -9.59 4.54 7.59
N PHE A 60 -9.44 4.78 6.29
CA PHE A 60 -9.98 3.92 5.25
C PHE A 60 -9.40 2.51 5.35
N THR A 61 -8.08 2.36 5.36
CA THR A 61 -7.43 1.05 5.51
C THR A 61 -7.90 0.34 6.78
N SER A 62 -8.03 1.09 7.89
CA SER A 62 -8.55 0.54 9.14
C SER A 62 -9.97 0.00 9.00
N SER A 63 -10.88 0.76 8.39
CA SER A 63 -12.27 0.32 8.18
C SER A 63 -12.38 -0.91 7.28
N GLN A 64 -11.41 -1.09 6.37
CA GLN A 64 -11.42 -2.24 5.46
C GLN A 64 -10.91 -3.52 6.11
N VAL A 65 -9.80 -3.48 6.86
CA VAL A 65 -9.08 -4.70 7.26
C VAL A 65 -8.75 -4.83 8.75
N PHE A 66 -8.91 -3.78 9.58
CA PHE A 66 -8.58 -3.90 11.01
C PHE A 66 -9.42 -4.97 11.71
N GLY A 67 -8.76 -5.87 12.44
CA GLY A 67 -9.38 -7.01 13.13
C GLY A 67 -9.78 -8.18 12.24
N LYS A 68 -9.74 -8.03 10.90
CA LYS A 68 -10.07 -9.09 9.96
C LYS A 68 -8.88 -10.03 9.71
N THR A 69 -9.21 -11.25 9.28
CA THR A 69 -8.25 -12.15 8.68
C THR A 69 -8.12 -11.83 7.20
N VAL A 70 -6.90 -11.60 6.75
CA VAL A 70 -6.56 -11.31 5.36
C VAL A 70 -5.72 -12.42 4.77
N ILE A 71 -5.71 -12.49 3.45
CA ILE A 71 -4.80 -13.30 2.66
C ILE A 71 -3.74 -12.39 2.08
N PHE A 72 -2.45 -12.75 2.18
CA PHE A 72 -1.42 -11.97 1.56
C PHE A 72 -0.35 -12.83 0.87
N TYR A 73 0.28 -12.21 -0.13
CA TYR A 73 1.37 -12.79 -0.91
C TYR A 73 2.58 -11.90 -0.76
N ARG A 74 3.67 -12.45 -0.21
CA ARG A 74 4.95 -11.74 -0.08
C ARG A 74 5.60 -11.59 -1.44
N ILE A 75 6.07 -10.37 -1.75
CA ILE A 75 6.75 -10.05 -3.01
C ILE A 75 8.24 -9.83 -2.77
N SER A 76 8.58 -8.97 -1.80
CA SER A 76 9.95 -8.56 -1.52
C SER A 76 10.07 -7.99 -0.11
N LYS A 77 11.27 -7.55 0.27
CA LYS A 77 11.49 -6.68 1.43
C LYS A 77 11.95 -5.30 0.96
N ASP A 78 11.46 -4.26 1.62
CA ASP A 78 11.93 -2.91 1.36
C ASP A 78 13.21 -2.57 2.14
N ARG A 79 13.76 -1.38 1.91
CA ARG A 79 14.97 -0.89 2.60
C ARG A 79 14.81 -0.76 4.12
N TYR A 80 13.59 -0.73 4.63
CA TYR A 80 13.26 -0.68 6.07
C TYR A 80 12.95 -2.06 6.63
N LYS A 81 13.26 -3.13 5.88
CA LYS A 81 13.01 -4.55 6.23
C LYS A 81 11.52 -4.91 6.39
N ARG A 82 10.58 -4.06 5.94
CA ARG A 82 9.17 -4.41 5.89
C ARG A 82 8.93 -5.37 4.74
N THR A 83 8.03 -6.32 4.91
CA THR A 83 7.59 -7.19 3.83
C THR A 83 6.64 -6.43 2.92
N VAL A 84 7.00 -6.30 1.64
CA VAL A 84 6.10 -5.78 0.60
C VAL A 84 5.19 -6.92 0.18
N ALA A 85 3.87 -6.71 0.24
CA ALA A 85 2.88 -7.75 -0.01
C ALA A 85 1.63 -7.25 -0.73
N LYS A 86 1.04 -8.12 -1.55
CA LYS A 86 -0.35 -7.97 -2.03
C LYS A 86 -1.28 -8.51 -0.95
N ILE A 87 -2.25 -7.72 -0.51
CA ILE A 87 -3.18 -8.07 0.57
C ILE A 87 -4.60 -8.12 0.01
N PHE A 88 -5.29 -9.23 0.28
CA PHE A 88 -6.67 -9.48 -0.14
C PHE A 88 -7.56 -9.74 1.07
N TYR A 89 -8.79 -9.23 1.01
CA TYR A 89 -9.85 -9.41 1.99
C TYR A 89 -11.20 -9.38 1.28
N ASP A 90 -12.13 -10.23 1.67
CA ASP A 90 -13.48 -10.26 1.10
C ASP A 90 -13.47 -10.20 -0.46
N ASP A 91 -12.60 -10.97 -1.10
CA ASP A 91 -12.34 -11.01 -2.55
C ASP A 91 -11.89 -9.68 -3.19
N LYS A 92 -11.42 -8.72 -2.36
CA LYS A 92 -10.93 -7.41 -2.79
C LYS A 92 -9.42 -7.29 -2.62
N TYR A 93 -8.77 -6.62 -3.58
CA TYR A 93 -7.37 -6.22 -3.45
C TYR A 93 -7.27 -4.87 -2.74
N LEU A 94 -6.68 -4.84 -1.55
CA LEU A 94 -6.65 -3.66 -0.68
C LEU A 94 -6.03 -2.44 -1.36
N SER A 95 -4.93 -2.61 -2.10
CA SER A 95 -4.30 -1.49 -2.82
C SER A 95 -5.22 -0.89 -3.89
N ALA A 96 -5.96 -1.74 -4.61
CA ALA A 96 -6.93 -1.28 -5.59
C ALA A 96 -8.06 -0.47 -4.93
N GLU A 97 -8.58 -0.93 -3.80
CA GLU A 97 -9.66 -0.23 -3.09
C GLU A 97 -9.20 1.14 -2.56
N ILE A 98 -7.96 1.26 -2.07
CA ILE A 98 -7.38 2.53 -1.65
C ILE A 98 -7.25 3.50 -2.83
N ILE A 99 -6.78 3.04 -3.99
CA ILE A 99 -6.62 3.86 -5.20
C ILE A 99 -7.99 4.28 -5.73
N LYS A 100 -8.97 3.37 -5.81
CA LYS A 100 -10.36 3.68 -6.20
C LYS A 100 -11.00 4.73 -5.30
N ALA A 101 -10.72 4.68 -3.99
CA ALA A 101 -11.20 5.67 -3.03
C ALA A 101 -10.49 7.04 -3.13
N GLY A 102 -9.50 7.17 -4.01
CA GLY A 102 -8.69 8.38 -4.14
C GLY A 102 -7.86 8.68 -2.89
N LEU A 103 -7.39 7.66 -2.17
CA LEU A 103 -6.64 7.81 -0.92
C LEU A 103 -5.20 7.29 -1.00
N GLY A 104 -4.75 6.92 -2.21
CA GLY A 104 -3.39 6.51 -2.51
C GLY A 104 -3.05 6.75 -3.98
N TRP A 105 -1.77 6.90 -4.26
CA TRP A 105 -1.22 6.96 -5.62
C TRP A 105 -0.91 5.55 -6.12
N TRP A 106 -1.19 5.26 -7.38
CA TRP A 106 -0.58 4.12 -8.05
C TRP A 106 0.94 4.30 -8.08
N TYR A 107 1.66 3.35 -7.46
CA TYR A 107 3.11 3.44 -7.37
C TYR A 107 3.78 2.82 -8.61
N PHE A 108 3.83 3.59 -9.70
CA PHE A 108 4.31 3.20 -11.03
C PHE A 108 5.74 2.65 -11.04
N LYS A 109 6.58 3.00 -10.05
CA LYS A 109 7.96 2.50 -9.95
C LYS A 109 8.05 1.03 -9.56
N ALA A 110 7.02 0.51 -8.93
CA ALA A 110 6.96 -0.87 -8.44
C ALA A 110 5.77 -1.66 -9.02
N SER A 111 4.99 -1.05 -9.92
CA SER A 111 3.82 -1.67 -10.52
C SER A 111 3.78 -1.45 -12.02
N LYS A 112 3.42 -2.50 -12.75
CA LYS A 112 3.06 -2.46 -14.17
C LYS A 112 1.58 -2.78 -14.39
N ASP A 113 0.80 -2.79 -13.34
CA ASP A 113 -0.63 -3.07 -13.38
C ASP A 113 -1.39 -1.84 -13.89
N PHE A 114 -1.77 -1.87 -15.15
CA PHE A 114 -2.51 -0.79 -15.81
C PHE A 114 -3.94 -0.65 -15.30
N GLU A 115 -4.52 -1.66 -14.69
CA GLU A 115 -5.84 -1.58 -14.07
C GLU A 115 -5.81 -0.63 -12.87
N LEU A 116 -4.77 -0.73 -12.01
CA LEU A 116 -4.55 0.22 -10.91
C LEU A 116 -4.34 1.65 -11.40
N LYS A 117 -3.63 1.81 -12.52
CA LYS A 117 -3.47 3.12 -13.17
C LYS A 117 -4.82 3.69 -13.62
N ASN A 118 -5.69 2.87 -14.20
CA ASN A 118 -7.02 3.30 -14.63
C ASN A 118 -7.89 3.71 -13.44
N TYR A 119 -7.84 3.01 -12.31
CA TYR A 119 -8.52 3.42 -11.08
C TYR A 119 -8.04 4.80 -10.59
N GLU A 120 -6.74 5.07 -10.65
CA GLU A 120 -6.21 6.40 -10.30
C GLU A 120 -6.72 7.49 -11.26
N ILE A 121 -6.76 7.22 -12.57
CA ILE A 121 -7.29 8.14 -13.58
C ILE A 121 -8.76 8.49 -13.28
N GLU A 122 -9.59 7.49 -13.00
CA GLU A 122 -11.00 7.71 -12.67
C GLU A 122 -11.18 8.46 -11.35
N ALA A 123 -10.39 8.16 -10.32
CA ALA A 123 -10.43 8.90 -9.07
C ALA A 123 -10.03 10.39 -9.26
N LYS A 124 -9.06 10.67 -10.13
CA LYS A 124 -8.65 12.04 -10.51
C LYS A 124 -9.75 12.76 -11.25
N LYS A 125 -10.36 12.12 -12.25
CA LYS A 125 -11.45 12.69 -13.06
C LYS A 125 -12.65 13.09 -12.20
N THR A 126 -13.00 12.25 -11.24
CA THR A 126 -14.10 12.48 -10.32
C THR A 126 -13.72 13.31 -9.08
N LYS A 127 -12.47 13.78 -8.99
CA LYS A 127 -11.93 14.56 -7.85
C LYS A 127 -12.16 13.89 -6.49
N LEU A 128 -12.04 12.57 -6.45
CA LEU A 128 -12.31 11.78 -5.27
C LEU A 128 -11.14 11.83 -4.27
N GLY A 129 -11.46 11.87 -2.98
CA GLY A 129 -10.46 11.83 -1.92
C GLY A 129 -9.41 12.94 -2.03
N LEU A 130 -8.13 12.58 -2.08
CA LEU A 130 -7.00 13.50 -2.19
C LEU A 130 -7.02 14.32 -3.51
N TRP A 131 -7.70 13.81 -4.55
CA TRP A 131 -7.81 14.48 -5.85
C TRP A 131 -8.81 15.65 -5.85
N SER A 132 -9.54 15.86 -4.75
CA SER A 132 -10.30 17.10 -4.53
C SER A 132 -9.38 18.31 -4.30
N ASP A 133 -8.14 18.07 -3.87
CA ASP A 133 -7.11 19.11 -3.74
C ASP A 133 -6.35 19.25 -5.07
N LYS A 134 -6.44 20.45 -5.67
CA LYS A 134 -5.71 20.77 -6.91
C LYS A 134 -4.19 20.70 -6.76
N ASN A 135 -3.69 20.84 -5.53
CA ASN A 135 -2.26 20.83 -5.20
C ASN A 135 -1.84 19.54 -4.49
N ALA A 136 -2.54 18.43 -4.75
CA ALA A 136 -2.21 17.14 -4.15
C ALA A 136 -0.73 16.78 -4.39
N VAL A 137 0.03 16.64 -3.30
CA VAL A 137 1.46 16.30 -3.33
C VAL A 137 1.62 14.80 -3.20
N SER A 138 2.46 14.21 -4.04
CA SER A 138 2.75 12.77 -3.94
C SER A 138 3.54 12.44 -2.66
N PRO A 139 3.39 11.23 -2.08
CA PRO A 139 4.13 10.84 -0.88
C PRO A 139 5.65 10.89 -1.07
N TRP A 140 6.15 10.53 -2.25
CA TRP A 140 7.60 10.58 -2.54
C TRP A 140 8.13 12.01 -2.63
N ASP A 141 7.37 12.97 -3.15
CA ASP A 141 7.75 14.38 -3.17
C ASP A 141 7.66 15.00 -1.77
N PHE A 142 6.65 14.65 -0.99
CA PHE A 142 6.52 15.05 0.40
C PHE A 142 7.73 14.57 1.23
N ARG A 143 8.13 13.29 1.10
CA ARG A 143 9.34 12.76 1.76
C ARG A 143 10.62 13.49 1.32
N LYS A 144 10.73 13.83 0.04
CA LYS A 144 11.89 14.58 -0.50
C LYS A 144 11.98 15.98 0.12
N THR A 145 10.87 16.69 0.18
CA THR A 145 10.79 18.05 0.77
C THR A 145 11.14 18.03 2.25
N LYS A 146 10.59 17.10 3.02
CA LYS A 146 10.87 16.93 4.44
C LYS A 146 12.35 16.64 4.70
N ARG A 147 12.97 15.77 3.92
CA ARG A 147 14.40 15.45 4.02
C ARG A 147 15.28 16.67 3.74
N ASN A 148 14.92 17.51 2.77
CA ASN A 148 15.67 18.71 2.42
C ASN A 148 15.54 19.80 3.49
N LYS A 149 14.38 19.95 4.15
CA LYS A 149 14.21 20.85 5.31
C LYS A 149 15.11 20.44 6.46
N ASN A 150 15.07 19.17 6.85
CA ASN A 150 15.90 18.66 7.97
C ASN A 150 17.41 18.84 7.70
N LYS A 151 17.86 18.78 6.45
CA LYS A 151 19.28 19.04 6.10
C LYS A 151 19.66 20.50 6.25
N LYS A 152 18.75 21.44 6.03
CA LYS A 152 19.00 22.88 6.17
C LYS A 152 18.99 23.36 7.63
N GLU A 153 18.30 22.62 8.52
CA GLU A 153 18.24 22.93 9.97
C GLU A 153 19.45 22.42 10.73
N VAL A 154 20.29 21.59 10.12
CA VAL A 154 21.49 20.98 10.74
C VAL A 154 22.81 21.66 10.27
N LEU A 155 22.72 22.62 9.35
CA LEU A 155 23.84 23.45 8.86
C LEU A 155 23.78 24.86 9.43
#